data_1b24e7e50f028c28b74036a2cd52993b
#
_entry.id   1b24e7e50f028c28b74036a2cd52993b
#
_cell.length_a   1.000
_cell.length_b   1.000
_cell.length_c   1.000
_cell.angle_alpha   90.00
_cell.angle_beta   90.00
_cell.angle_gamma   90.00
#
_symmetry.space_group_name_H-M   'P 1'
#
loop_
_entity.id
_entity.type
_entity.pdbx_description
1 polymer ?
#
loop_
_entity_poly.entity_id
_entity_poly.type
_entity_poly.pdbx_seq_one_letter_code
_entity_poly.pdbx_strand_id
1 'polypeptide(L)'
;MAGPGLGAPDSSPQGEPGGLATLLGDFAETVLPRARRYTDEEVATESGTDLELTRRLRRAMGLPDVAAGERGYLQADVDALRRVRRLVEMGDLADEDLLHMARTLGLAAARMADAVVGFWTDRITADARLDLLEGERVDELEQLIGYLFRRHLLDAVSRFQAALAGASEGPPVAVAFADLVGFTSLSEQLSDLQTADLVERFEVLATDLVVGGGGRVVKMIGDEVMFSAAPDRIADIALALAETFASPDLPSVRVGAASGSVLSLGGDLFGPVVNLAQRATVAARPGTVLVSPALAEMLADDPRYRVAAIRPHRLKGIGVVRLAVLRRA
;
A
#
# COMPACT_ATOMS: atom_id res chain seq x y z
N MET A 1 -30.25 -19.81 62.77
CA MET A 1 -30.88 -19.17 61.60
C MET A 1 -29.77 -18.84 60.61
N ALA A 2 -29.72 -19.60 59.55
CA ALA A 2 -28.71 -19.46 58.47
C ALA A 2 -29.20 -18.44 57.46
N GLY A 3 -28.38 -17.45 57.14
CA GLY A 3 -28.62 -16.49 56.05
C GLY A 3 -28.16 -17.07 54.72
N PRO A 4 -28.77 -16.69 53.60
CA PRO A 4 -28.49 -17.25 52.29
C PRO A 4 -27.19 -16.71 51.69
N GLY A 5 -26.39 -17.61 51.14
CA GLY A 5 -25.17 -17.30 50.40
C GLY A 5 -25.44 -16.52 49.12
N LEU A 6 -24.66 -15.47 48.94
CA LEU A 6 -24.55 -14.76 47.69
C LEU A 6 -23.76 -15.61 46.70
N GLY A 7 -24.44 -16.11 45.67
CA GLY A 7 -23.84 -16.77 44.54
C GLY A 7 -22.93 -15.78 43.79
N ALA A 8 -21.71 -16.19 43.47
CA ALA A 8 -20.81 -15.50 42.58
C ALA A 8 -21.45 -15.41 41.19
N PRO A 9 -21.26 -14.31 40.44
CA PRO A 9 -21.67 -14.25 39.04
C PRO A 9 -20.78 -15.16 38.21
N ASP A 10 -21.46 -15.95 37.42
CA ASP A 10 -20.95 -16.97 36.53
C ASP A 10 -20.03 -16.40 35.47
N SER A 11 -19.05 -17.16 35.14
CA SER A 11 -17.96 -17.00 34.19
C SER A 11 -18.38 -16.37 32.88
N SER A 12 -17.58 -15.38 32.48
CA SER A 12 -17.47 -14.87 31.09
C SER A 12 -17.37 -16.05 30.10
N PRO A 13 -18.04 -16.00 28.95
CA PRO A 13 -17.81 -16.98 27.91
C PRO A 13 -16.42 -16.75 27.30
N GLN A 14 -15.45 -17.53 27.70
CA GLN A 14 -14.23 -17.75 26.97
C GLN A 14 -14.65 -18.38 25.64
N GLY A 15 -14.63 -17.61 24.54
CA GLY A 15 -14.91 -18.12 23.22
C GLY A 15 -13.94 -19.26 22.90
N GLU A 16 -14.46 -20.49 22.80
CA GLU A 16 -13.67 -21.64 22.40
C GLU A 16 -13.06 -21.38 21.02
N PRO A 17 -11.77 -21.67 20.78
CA PRO A 17 -11.12 -21.48 19.47
C PRO A 17 -11.87 -22.14 18.31
N GLY A 18 -12.67 -23.20 18.58
CA GLY A 18 -13.52 -23.87 17.60
C GLY A 18 -14.70 -23.03 17.11
N GLY A 19 -15.25 -22.14 17.94
CA GLY A 19 -16.39 -21.28 17.58
C GLY A 19 -16.03 -20.23 16.54
N LEU A 20 -14.91 -19.53 16.70
CA LEU A 20 -14.45 -18.52 15.76
C LEU A 20 -14.07 -19.13 14.39
N ALA A 21 -13.40 -20.28 14.37
CA ALA A 21 -13.05 -20.97 13.14
C ALA A 21 -14.29 -21.39 12.32
N THR A 22 -15.35 -21.86 13.00
CA THR A 22 -16.64 -22.20 12.36
C THR A 22 -17.30 -20.96 11.77
N LEU A 23 -17.36 -19.86 12.53
CA LEU A 23 -17.96 -18.59 12.07
C LEU A 23 -17.22 -17.99 10.87
N LEU A 24 -15.89 -18.01 10.89
CA LEU A 24 -15.09 -17.59 9.74
C LEU A 24 -15.30 -18.52 8.54
N GLY A 25 -15.55 -19.82 8.76
CA GLY A 25 -15.92 -20.76 7.72
C GLY A 25 -17.26 -20.41 7.07
N ASP A 26 -18.29 -20.15 7.87
CA ASP A 26 -19.63 -19.77 7.42
C ASP A 26 -19.61 -18.41 6.68
N PHE A 27 -18.87 -17.45 7.22
CA PHE A 27 -18.65 -16.16 6.57
C PHE A 27 -18.00 -16.32 5.20
N ALA A 28 -16.97 -17.14 5.09
CA ALA A 28 -16.29 -17.35 3.81
C ALA A 28 -17.20 -17.98 2.76
N GLU A 29 -18.19 -18.81 3.14
CA GLU A 29 -19.22 -19.31 2.20
C GLU A 29 -20.19 -18.20 1.76
N THR A 30 -20.42 -17.20 2.61
CA THR A 30 -21.26 -16.03 2.28
C THR A 30 -20.53 -15.10 1.30
N VAL A 31 -19.23 -14.87 1.51
CA VAL A 31 -18.41 -14.00 0.63
C VAL A 31 -18.26 -14.58 -0.75
N LEU A 32 -17.97 -15.88 -0.85
CA LEU A 32 -17.80 -16.55 -2.13
C LEU A 32 -18.13 -18.04 -1.98
N PRO A 33 -19.27 -18.53 -2.53
CA PRO A 33 -19.65 -19.94 -2.44
C PRO A 33 -18.53 -20.86 -2.90
N ARG A 34 -18.02 -21.70 -1.98
CA ARG A 34 -16.82 -22.51 -2.19
C ARG A 34 -17.06 -23.80 -2.95
N ALA A 35 -18.24 -24.01 -3.53
CA ALA A 35 -18.52 -25.20 -4.33
C ALA A 35 -17.56 -25.27 -5.52
N ARG A 36 -16.46 -26.01 -5.36
CA ARG A 36 -15.47 -26.29 -6.42
C ARG A 36 -16.12 -27.20 -7.45
N ARG A 37 -16.50 -26.63 -8.60
CA ARG A 37 -17.33 -27.31 -9.61
C ARG A 37 -16.56 -27.69 -10.86
N TYR A 38 -15.45 -26.98 -11.15
CA TYR A 38 -14.78 -27.05 -12.44
C TYR A 38 -13.32 -27.45 -12.31
N THR A 39 -12.84 -28.25 -13.28
CA THR A 39 -11.42 -28.42 -13.55
C THR A 39 -10.90 -27.21 -14.34
N ASP A 40 -9.60 -27.12 -14.55
CA ASP A 40 -8.99 -26.06 -15.37
C ASP A 40 -9.44 -26.13 -16.85
N GLU A 41 -9.62 -27.34 -17.42
CA GLU A 41 -10.15 -27.50 -18.77
C GLU A 41 -11.65 -27.12 -18.87
N GLU A 42 -12.44 -27.50 -17.86
CA GLU A 42 -13.86 -27.16 -17.82
C GLU A 42 -14.05 -25.64 -17.69
N VAL A 43 -13.29 -24.97 -16.81
CA VAL A 43 -13.41 -23.51 -16.66
C VAL A 43 -12.93 -22.75 -17.90
N ALA A 44 -11.86 -23.21 -18.56
CA ALA A 44 -11.40 -22.64 -19.82
C ALA A 44 -12.47 -22.76 -20.92
N THR A 45 -13.06 -23.92 -21.04
CA THR A 45 -14.16 -24.19 -22.01
C THR A 45 -15.37 -23.32 -21.71
N GLU A 46 -15.86 -23.31 -20.47
CA GLU A 46 -17.07 -22.58 -20.08
C GLU A 46 -16.88 -21.04 -20.15
N SER A 47 -15.69 -20.54 -19.91
CA SER A 47 -15.39 -19.11 -20.05
C SER A 47 -15.09 -18.69 -21.49
N GLY A 48 -14.73 -19.66 -22.35
CA GLY A 48 -14.23 -19.42 -23.71
C GLY A 48 -12.83 -18.79 -23.72
N THR A 49 -12.02 -19.09 -22.71
CA THR A 49 -10.64 -18.60 -22.55
C THR A 49 -9.68 -19.76 -22.86
N ASP A 50 -8.50 -19.45 -23.41
CA ASP A 50 -7.46 -20.46 -23.62
C ASP A 50 -7.00 -21.06 -22.28
N LEU A 51 -6.72 -22.37 -22.25
CA LEU A 51 -6.37 -23.09 -21.04
C LEU A 51 -5.06 -22.59 -20.43
N GLU A 52 -4.04 -22.34 -21.26
CA GLU A 52 -2.76 -21.82 -20.76
C GLU A 52 -2.89 -20.39 -20.23
N LEU A 53 -3.66 -19.55 -20.92
CA LEU A 53 -3.97 -18.20 -20.45
C LEU A 53 -4.78 -18.23 -19.14
N THR A 54 -5.73 -19.16 -19.00
CA THR A 54 -6.49 -19.36 -17.75
C THR A 54 -5.56 -19.64 -16.56
N ARG A 55 -4.62 -20.56 -16.73
CA ARG A 55 -3.60 -20.90 -15.70
C ARG A 55 -2.69 -19.72 -15.39
N ARG A 56 -2.21 -19.01 -16.41
CA ARG A 56 -1.36 -17.85 -16.28
C ARG A 56 -2.07 -16.70 -15.56
N LEU A 57 -3.34 -16.45 -15.87
CA LEU A 57 -4.16 -15.43 -15.21
C LEU A 57 -4.37 -15.75 -13.73
N ARG A 58 -4.69 -17.01 -13.40
CA ARG A 58 -4.86 -17.44 -12.01
C ARG A 58 -3.61 -17.15 -11.18
N ARG A 59 -2.44 -17.56 -11.68
CA ARG A 59 -1.14 -17.26 -11.03
C ARG A 59 -0.86 -15.76 -10.95
N ALA A 60 -1.16 -15.03 -12.02
CA ALA A 60 -0.99 -13.58 -12.05
C ALA A 60 -1.86 -12.87 -11.00
N MET A 61 -3.07 -13.35 -10.74
CA MET A 61 -3.95 -12.84 -9.69
C MET A 61 -3.51 -13.25 -8.26
N GLY A 62 -2.45 -14.03 -8.11
CA GLY A 62 -1.97 -14.52 -6.81
C GLY A 62 -2.76 -15.70 -6.25
N LEU A 63 -3.57 -16.37 -7.06
CA LEU A 63 -4.34 -17.54 -6.66
C LEU A 63 -3.52 -18.83 -6.83
N PRO A 64 -3.60 -19.80 -5.89
CA PRO A 64 -2.89 -21.06 -5.98
C PRO A 64 -3.25 -21.86 -7.25
N ASP A 65 -2.27 -22.58 -7.80
CA ASP A 65 -2.52 -23.51 -8.88
C ASP A 65 -3.46 -24.65 -8.43
N VAL A 66 -4.26 -25.13 -9.37
CA VAL A 66 -5.11 -26.33 -9.22
C VAL A 66 -4.42 -27.48 -9.95
N ALA A 67 -4.34 -28.66 -9.32
CA ALA A 67 -3.74 -29.83 -9.96
C ALA A 67 -4.58 -30.24 -11.19
N ALA A 68 -3.90 -30.76 -12.22
CA ALA A 68 -4.57 -31.16 -13.46
C ALA A 68 -5.69 -32.17 -13.18
N GLY A 69 -6.90 -31.89 -13.67
CA GLY A 69 -8.09 -32.70 -13.45
C GLY A 69 -8.73 -32.59 -12.06
N GLU A 70 -8.14 -31.79 -11.15
CA GLU A 70 -8.75 -31.50 -9.86
C GLU A 70 -9.83 -30.42 -10.01
N ARG A 71 -10.95 -30.59 -9.30
CA ARG A 71 -11.99 -29.54 -9.22
C ARG A 71 -11.59 -28.48 -8.21
N GLY A 72 -11.04 -27.38 -8.69
CA GLY A 72 -10.51 -26.30 -7.88
C GLY A 72 -11.06 -24.91 -8.23
N TYR A 73 -11.89 -24.83 -9.28
CA TYR A 73 -12.48 -23.57 -9.73
C TYR A 73 -13.95 -23.46 -9.35
N LEU A 74 -14.38 -22.24 -9.07
CA LEU A 74 -15.71 -21.85 -8.68
C LEU A 74 -16.50 -21.35 -9.90
N GLN A 75 -17.81 -21.21 -9.77
CA GLN A 75 -18.62 -20.52 -10.77
C GLN A 75 -18.17 -19.07 -10.97
N ALA A 76 -17.80 -18.40 -9.87
CA ALA A 76 -17.28 -17.04 -9.90
C ALA A 76 -16.01 -16.90 -10.76
N ASP A 77 -15.14 -17.92 -10.79
CA ASP A 77 -13.95 -17.94 -11.65
C ASP A 77 -14.33 -17.94 -13.14
N VAL A 78 -15.34 -18.74 -13.54
CA VAL A 78 -15.87 -18.74 -14.90
C VAL A 78 -16.39 -17.35 -15.28
N ASP A 79 -17.15 -16.72 -14.39
CA ASP A 79 -17.75 -15.41 -14.65
C ASP A 79 -16.68 -14.29 -14.67
N ALA A 80 -15.63 -14.39 -13.84
CA ALA A 80 -14.49 -13.50 -13.88
C ALA A 80 -13.72 -13.60 -15.20
N LEU A 81 -13.42 -14.81 -15.67
CA LEU A 81 -12.75 -15.05 -16.96
C LEU A 81 -13.57 -14.56 -18.15
N ARG A 82 -14.90 -14.73 -18.11
CA ARG A 82 -15.79 -14.14 -19.13
C ARG A 82 -15.71 -12.60 -19.14
N ARG A 83 -15.56 -11.95 -17.97
CA ARG A 83 -15.34 -10.50 -17.88
C ARG A 83 -13.99 -10.11 -18.48
N VAL A 84 -12.94 -10.85 -18.14
CA VAL A 84 -11.60 -10.66 -18.70
C VAL A 84 -11.65 -10.76 -20.24
N ARG A 85 -12.26 -11.78 -20.77
CA ARG A 85 -12.42 -11.96 -22.24
C ARG A 85 -13.13 -10.76 -22.88
N ARG A 86 -14.21 -10.27 -22.27
CA ARG A 86 -14.91 -9.07 -22.78
C ARG A 86 -14.00 -7.83 -22.78
N LEU A 87 -13.14 -7.65 -21.78
CA LEU A 87 -12.18 -6.54 -21.75
C LEU A 87 -11.15 -6.64 -22.87
N VAL A 88 -10.66 -7.85 -23.16
CA VAL A 88 -9.77 -8.11 -24.31
C VAL A 88 -10.47 -7.77 -25.63
N GLU A 89 -11.68 -8.26 -25.83
CA GLU A 89 -12.47 -8.02 -27.06
C GLU A 89 -12.78 -6.52 -27.27
N MET A 90 -12.97 -5.74 -26.19
CA MET A 90 -13.24 -4.30 -26.28
C MET A 90 -12.00 -3.45 -26.48
N GLY A 91 -10.82 -3.89 -26.05
CA GLY A 91 -9.62 -3.06 -25.95
C GLY A 91 -8.45 -3.50 -26.83
N ASP A 92 -8.55 -4.60 -27.58
CA ASP A 92 -7.44 -5.19 -28.35
C ASP A 92 -6.16 -5.36 -27.50
N LEU A 93 -6.33 -5.86 -26.25
CA LEU A 93 -5.27 -6.03 -25.29
C LEU A 93 -4.48 -7.31 -25.57
N ALA A 94 -3.15 -7.20 -25.58
CA ALA A 94 -2.28 -8.37 -25.63
C ALA A 94 -2.32 -9.16 -24.31
N ASP A 95 -2.10 -10.48 -24.38
CA ASP A 95 -2.06 -11.34 -23.18
C ASP A 95 -1.08 -10.83 -22.12
N GLU A 96 0.07 -10.28 -22.51
CA GLU A 96 1.08 -9.78 -21.59
C GLU A 96 0.59 -8.53 -20.84
N ASP A 97 -0.14 -7.63 -21.49
CA ASP A 97 -0.75 -6.45 -20.84
C ASP A 97 -1.81 -6.89 -19.83
N LEU A 98 -2.63 -7.87 -20.22
CA LEU A 98 -3.63 -8.46 -19.36
C LEU A 98 -3.03 -9.12 -18.12
N LEU A 99 -1.95 -9.91 -18.29
CA LEU A 99 -1.24 -10.56 -17.19
C LEU A 99 -0.54 -9.54 -16.28
N HIS A 100 -0.03 -8.45 -16.84
CA HIS A 100 0.55 -7.37 -16.05
C HIS A 100 -0.53 -6.69 -15.18
N MET A 101 -1.67 -6.38 -15.79
CA MET A 101 -2.82 -5.80 -15.07
C MET A 101 -3.35 -6.77 -13.99
N ALA A 102 -3.48 -8.05 -14.31
CA ALA A 102 -3.93 -9.08 -13.36
C ALA A 102 -3.00 -9.19 -12.14
N ARG A 103 -1.68 -9.14 -12.33
CA ARG A 103 -0.70 -9.12 -11.22
C ARG A 103 -0.87 -7.91 -10.33
N THR A 104 -1.00 -6.72 -10.92
CA THR A 104 -1.16 -5.47 -10.16
C THR A 104 -2.45 -5.46 -9.35
N LEU A 105 -3.56 -5.82 -9.98
CA LEU A 105 -4.87 -5.86 -9.33
C LEU A 105 -4.97 -6.98 -8.29
N GLY A 106 -4.43 -8.17 -8.59
CA GLY A 106 -4.42 -9.31 -7.68
C GLY A 106 -3.66 -9.01 -6.39
N LEU A 107 -2.47 -8.42 -6.50
CA LEU A 107 -1.68 -8.03 -5.32
C LEU A 107 -2.39 -6.94 -4.49
N ALA A 108 -3.01 -5.96 -5.14
CA ALA A 108 -3.77 -4.93 -4.44
C ALA A 108 -5.00 -5.52 -3.72
N ALA A 109 -5.74 -6.41 -4.39
CA ALA A 109 -6.89 -7.09 -3.82
C ALA A 109 -6.51 -7.98 -2.63
N ALA A 110 -5.42 -8.74 -2.72
CA ALA A 110 -4.93 -9.56 -1.61
C ALA A 110 -4.61 -8.71 -0.38
N ARG A 111 -3.90 -7.59 -0.53
CA ARG A 111 -3.60 -6.67 0.57
C ARG A 111 -4.85 -6.05 1.19
N MET A 112 -5.84 -5.68 0.36
CA MET A 112 -7.11 -5.17 0.88
C MET A 112 -7.87 -6.24 1.67
N ALA A 113 -7.91 -7.48 1.18
CA ALA A 113 -8.55 -8.59 1.87
C ALA A 113 -7.88 -8.87 3.23
N ASP A 114 -6.54 -8.93 3.27
CA ASP A 114 -5.79 -9.13 4.51
C ASP A 114 -6.06 -8.01 5.53
N ALA A 115 -6.09 -6.76 5.09
CA ALA A 115 -6.39 -5.61 5.95
C ALA A 115 -7.82 -5.66 6.51
N VAL A 116 -8.80 -6.04 5.69
CA VAL A 116 -10.20 -6.17 6.12
C VAL A 116 -10.36 -7.31 7.13
N VAL A 117 -9.74 -8.47 6.87
CA VAL A 117 -9.77 -9.61 7.80
C VAL A 117 -9.08 -9.25 9.12
N GLY A 118 -7.91 -8.59 9.07
CA GLY A 118 -7.21 -8.12 10.27
C GLY A 118 -8.11 -7.21 11.12
N PHE A 119 -8.69 -6.17 10.50
CA PHE A 119 -9.61 -5.25 11.18
C PHE A 119 -10.82 -5.95 11.83
N TRP A 120 -11.41 -6.91 11.15
CA TRP A 120 -12.55 -7.66 11.71
C TRP A 120 -12.13 -8.61 12.83
N THR A 121 -10.99 -9.30 12.65
CA THR A 121 -10.47 -10.21 13.67
C THR A 121 -10.20 -9.49 15.00
N ASP A 122 -9.57 -8.33 14.95
CA ASP A 122 -9.28 -7.49 16.10
C ASP A 122 -10.58 -7.06 16.82
N ARG A 123 -11.61 -6.66 16.05
CA ARG A 123 -12.91 -6.26 16.59
C ARG A 123 -13.70 -7.43 17.17
N ILE A 124 -13.71 -8.58 16.50
CA ILE A 124 -14.37 -9.79 16.99
C ILE A 124 -13.72 -10.26 18.28
N THR A 125 -12.41 -10.25 18.39
CA THR A 125 -11.69 -10.68 19.59
C THR A 125 -11.82 -9.70 20.75
N ALA A 126 -11.87 -8.38 20.47
CA ALA A 126 -12.01 -7.36 21.51
C ALA A 126 -13.43 -7.26 22.08
N ASP A 127 -14.46 -7.29 21.22
CA ASP A 127 -15.84 -6.94 21.59
C ASP A 127 -16.86 -8.09 21.38
N ALA A 128 -16.41 -9.28 20.97
CA ALA A 128 -17.28 -10.41 20.55
C ALA A 128 -18.30 -10.00 19.46
N ARG A 129 -17.93 -9.08 18.56
CA ARG A 129 -18.77 -8.49 17.52
C ARG A 129 -18.91 -9.41 16.30
N LEU A 130 -19.65 -10.49 16.46
CA LEU A 130 -19.91 -11.47 15.40
C LEU A 130 -20.79 -10.93 14.26
N ASP A 131 -21.56 -9.88 14.51
CA ASP A 131 -22.35 -9.16 13.51
C ASP A 131 -21.48 -8.56 12.37
N LEU A 132 -20.18 -8.41 12.58
CA LEU A 132 -19.24 -7.97 11.53
C LEU A 132 -19.10 -8.96 10.37
N LEU A 133 -19.49 -10.20 10.55
CA LEU A 133 -19.44 -11.27 9.53
C LEU A 133 -20.74 -11.40 8.72
N GLU A 134 -21.61 -10.39 8.72
CA GLU A 134 -22.83 -10.38 7.90
C GLU A 134 -22.55 -10.04 6.45
N GLY A 135 -23.19 -10.75 5.51
CA GLY A 135 -22.99 -10.57 4.07
C GLY A 135 -23.29 -9.17 3.57
N GLU A 136 -24.29 -8.46 4.16
CA GLU A 136 -24.63 -7.09 3.82
C GLU A 136 -23.44 -6.13 3.98
N ARG A 137 -22.56 -6.36 4.96
CA ARG A 137 -21.35 -5.56 5.17
C ARG A 137 -20.29 -5.79 4.10
N VAL A 138 -20.24 -6.99 3.53
CA VAL A 138 -19.36 -7.29 2.40
C VAL A 138 -19.82 -6.52 1.17
N ASP A 139 -21.11 -6.50 0.89
CA ASP A 139 -21.70 -5.77 -0.23
C ASP A 139 -21.42 -4.26 -0.13
N GLU A 140 -21.60 -3.68 1.06
CA GLU A 140 -21.28 -2.27 1.33
C GLU A 140 -19.78 -1.98 1.15
N LEU A 141 -18.91 -2.89 1.61
CA LEU A 141 -17.46 -2.76 1.42
C LEU A 141 -17.07 -2.84 -0.06
N GLU A 142 -17.67 -3.75 -0.84
CA GLU A 142 -17.43 -3.84 -2.28
C GLU A 142 -17.84 -2.55 -3.01
N GLN A 143 -18.97 -1.96 -2.64
CA GLN A 143 -19.42 -0.67 -3.18
C GLN A 143 -18.43 0.45 -2.86
N LEU A 144 -17.94 0.50 -1.61
CA LEU A 144 -16.93 1.47 -1.17
C LEU A 144 -15.60 1.28 -1.94
N ILE A 145 -15.12 0.05 -2.08
CA ILE A 145 -13.92 -0.26 -2.87
C ILE A 145 -14.09 0.20 -4.32
N GLY A 146 -15.25 -0.09 -4.91
CA GLY A 146 -15.58 0.37 -6.26
C GLY A 146 -15.59 1.91 -6.39
N TYR A 147 -16.09 2.62 -5.39
CA TYR A 147 -16.02 4.08 -5.33
C TYR A 147 -14.59 4.60 -5.22
N LEU A 148 -13.80 4.06 -4.30
CA LEU A 148 -12.39 4.43 -4.10
C LEU A 148 -11.57 4.18 -5.35
N PHE A 149 -11.76 3.05 -6.02
CA PHE A 149 -11.10 2.76 -7.29
C PHE A 149 -11.41 3.82 -8.35
N ARG A 150 -12.69 4.18 -8.54
CA ARG A 150 -13.08 5.22 -9.50
C ARG A 150 -12.49 6.58 -9.14
N ARG A 151 -12.44 6.91 -7.87
CA ARG A 151 -11.87 8.17 -7.38
C ARG A 151 -10.38 8.27 -7.67
N HIS A 152 -9.63 7.21 -7.37
CA HIS A 152 -8.20 7.14 -7.69
C HIS A 152 -7.93 7.06 -9.18
N LEU A 153 -8.80 6.41 -9.97
CA LEU A 153 -8.68 6.39 -11.43
C LEU A 153 -8.83 7.81 -12.01
N LEU A 154 -9.79 8.60 -11.53
CA LEU A 154 -9.95 9.99 -11.94
C LEU A 154 -8.70 10.81 -11.65
N ASP A 155 -8.11 10.67 -10.46
CA ASP A 155 -6.86 11.35 -10.11
C ASP A 155 -5.68 10.90 -10.99
N ALA A 156 -5.60 9.60 -11.31
CA ALA A 156 -4.56 9.07 -12.21
C ALA A 156 -4.69 9.64 -13.63
N VAL A 157 -5.91 9.69 -14.17
CA VAL A 157 -6.20 10.29 -15.49
C VAL A 157 -5.83 11.77 -15.50
N SER A 158 -6.20 12.52 -14.45
CA SER A 158 -5.85 13.95 -14.35
C SER A 158 -4.35 14.20 -14.35
N ARG A 159 -3.58 13.35 -13.62
CA ARG A 159 -2.11 13.44 -13.67
C ARG A 159 -1.53 13.12 -15.05
N PHE A 160 -2.09 12.12 -15.72
CA PHE A 160 -1.65 11.73 -17.05
C PHE A 160 -1.96 12.85 -18.07
N GLN A 161 -3.13 13.46 -17.99
CA GLN A 161 -3.50 14.61 -18.84
C GLN A 161 -2.55 15.80 -18.60
N ALA A 162 -2.22 16.11 -17.36
CA ALA A 162 -1.25 17.17 -17.03
C ALA A 162 0.14 16.88 -17.60
N ALA A 163 0.58 15.62 -17.56
CA ALA A 163 1.85 15.21 -18.16
C ALA A 163 1.86 15.34 -19.69
N LEU A 164 0.76 15.00 -20.36
CA LEU A 164 0.62 15.19 -21.81
C LEU A 164 0.57 16.66 -22.23
N ALA A 165 -0.08 17.52 -21.43
CA ALA A 165 -0.17 18.96 -21.71
C ALA A 165 1.18 19.69 -21.57
N GLY A 166 2.10 19.16 -20.77
CA GLY A 166 3.42 19.74 -20.54
C GLY A 166 4.47 19.51 -21.63
N ALA A 167 4.11 18.93 -22.76
CA ALA A 167 4.87 18.64 -23.99
C ALA A 167 6.42 18.61 -23.88
N SER A 168 6.96 17.44 -24.02
CA SER A 168 8.34 16.93 -24.18
C SER A 168 9.12 16.57 -22.91
N GLU A 169 8.97 17.23 -21.80
CA GLU A 169 9.35 16.72 -20.46
C GLU A 169 8.21 17.13 -19.51
N GLY A 170 7.43 16.16 -19.01
CA GLY A 170 6.37 16.43 -18.05
C GLY A 170 6.88 17.27 -16.86
N PRO A 171 6.00 17.94 -16.08
CA PRO A 171 6.46 18.76 -14.98
C PRO A 171 7.38 17.92 -14.08
N PRO A 172 8.51 18.51 -13.62
CA PRO A 172 9.47 17.77 -12.81
C PRO A 172 8.77 17.17 -11.60
N VAL A 173 8.86 15.85 -11.46
CA VAL A 173 8.36 15.14 -10.30
C VAL A 173 9.48 15.02 -9.29
N ALA A 174 9.21 15.30 -8.04
CA ALA A 174 10.11 14.96 -6.96
C ALA A 174 9.61 13.72 -6.23
N VAL A 175 10.56 12.88 -5.84
CA VAL A 175 10.33 11.66 -5.04
C VAL A 175 11.09 11.80 -3.74
N ALA A 176 10.48 11.37 -2.66
CA ALA A 176 11.13 11.35 -1.35
C ALA A 176 10.83 10.05 -0.62
N PHE A 177 11.73 9.73 0.30
CA PHE A 177 11.56 8.70 1.30
C PHE A 177 11.73 9.32 2.68
N ALA A 178 10.91 8.89 3.62
CA ALA A 178 11.06 9.18 5.04
C ALA A 178 11.08 7.87 5.82
N ASP A 179 12.05 7.70 6.70
CA ASP A 179 12.36 6.44 7.37
C ASP A 179 12.55 6.70 8.88
N LEU A 180 11.93 5.87 9.73
CA LEU A 180 12.07 5.95 11.18
C LEU A 180 13.46 5.55 11.62
N VAL A 181 14.10 6.43 12.36
CA VAL A 181 15.47 6.19 12.80
C VAL A 181 15.51 5.17 13.93
N GLY A 182 16.29 4.09 13.72
CA GLY A 182 16.52 3.07 14.74
C GLY A 182 15.35 2.11 14.95
N PHE A 183 14.38 2.06 14.03
CA PHE A 183 13.20 1.19 14.14
C PHE A 183 13.56 -0.28 14.37
N THR A 184 14.52 -0.83 13.63
CA THR A 184 14.96 -2.23 13.81
C THR A 184 15.40 -2.52 15.25
N SER A 185 16.19 -1.65 15.86
CA SER A 185 16.64 -1.83 17.24
C SER A 185 15.52 -1.55 18.25
N LEU A 186 14.57 -0.71 17.90
CA LEU A 186 13.42 -0.37 18.74
C LEU A 186 12.39 -1.51 18.73
N SER A 187 12.12 -2.10 17.58
CA SER A 187 11.19 -3.23 17.43
C SER A 187 11.67 -4.49 18.15
N GLU A 188 12.98 -4.68 18.33
CA GLU A 188 13.53 -5.76 19.18
C GLU A 188 13.24 -5.58 20.68
N GLN A 189 12.92 -4.35 21.11
CA GLN A 189 12.64 -3.99 22.51
C GLN A 189 11.17 -3.84 22.82
N LEU A 190 10.34 -3.69 21.80
CA LEU A 190 8.88 -3.54 21.89
C LEU A 190 8.19 -4.90 21.79
N SER A 191 6.99 -5.01 22.33
CA SER A 191 6.10 -6.12 22.02
C SER A 191 5.53 -5.97 20.59
N ASP A 192 5.00 -7.05 20.03
CA ASP A 192 4.37 -7.05 18.72
C ASP A 192 3.25 -5.99 18.61
N LEU A 193 2.43 -5.85 19.67
CA LEU A 193 1.37 -4.84 19.73
C LEU A 193 1.91 -3.42 19.74
N GLN A 194 2.98 -3.16 20.50
CA GLN A 194 3.63 -1.84 20.54
C GLN A 194 4.30 -1.51 19.21
N THR A 195 4.87 -2.50 18.55
CA THR A 195 5.47 -2.34 17.21
C THR A 195 4.39 -2.02 16.18
N ALA A 196 3.26 -2.73 16.21
CA ALA A 196 2.12 -2.46 15.35
C ALA A 196 1.55 -1.04 15.56
N ASP A 197 1.32 -0.62 16.81
CA ASP A 197 0.87 0.75 17.15
C ASP A 197 1.84 1.83 16.62
N LEU A 198 3.14 1.61 16.76
CA LEU A 198 4.14 2.55 16.26
C LEU A 198 4.11 2.67 14.74
N VAL A 199 4.01 1.54 14.02
CA VAL A 199 3.91 1.53 12.55
C VAL A 199 2.61 2.20 12.11
N GLU A 200 1.48 1.89 12.71
CA GLU A 200 0.19 2.50 12.41
C GLU A 200 0.22 4.02 12.61
N ARG A 201 0.75 4.49 13.73
CA ARG A 201 0.92 5.93 14.00
C ARG A 201 1.83 6.60 12.97
N PHE A 202 2.91 5.94 12.56
CA PHE A 202 3.77 6.44 11.50
C PHE A 202 3.03 6.53 10.17
N GLU A 203 2.32 5.49 9.77
CA GLU A 203 1.56 5.45 8.51
C GLU A 203 0.48 6.52 8.47
N VAL A 204 -0.28 6.70 9.56
CA VAL A 204 -1.33 7.73 9.66
C VAL A 204 -0.72 9.13 9.53
N LEU A 205 0.27 9.48 10.36
CA LEU A 205 0.89 10.80 10.34
C LEU A 205 1.58 11.08 9.01
N ALA A 206 2.31 10.11 8.46
CA ALA A 206 2.98 10.27 7.17
C ALA A 206 1.97 10.46 6.03
N THR A 207 0.88 9.70 6.02
CA THR A 207 -0.19 9.84 5.01
C THR A 207 -0.84 11.20 5.09
N ASP A 208 -1.22 11.65 6.29
CA ASP A 208 -1.89 12.94 6.50
C ASP A 208 -1.00 14.11 6.06
N LEU A 209 0.28 14.07 6.40
CA LEU A 209 1.23 15.12 6.00
C LEU A 209 1.50 15.11 4.50
N VAL A 210 1.66 13.95 3.89
CA VAL A 210 1.89 13.83 2.44
C VAL A 210 0.67 14.28 1.66
N VAL A 211 -0.50 13.75 1.97
CA VAL A 211 -1.74 14.06 1.22
C VAL A 211 -2.19 15.49 1.51
N GLY A 212 -2.16 15.93 2.77
CA GLY A 212 -2.47 17.30 3.15
C GLY A 212 -1.54 18.34 2.52
N GLY A 213 -0.28 17.99 2.28
CA GLY A 213 0.70 18.81 1.54
C GLY A 213 0.53 18.80 0.03
N GLY A 214 -0.44 18.06 -0.52
CA GLY A 214 -0.68 17.92 -1.96
C GLY A 214 0.26 16.92 -2.63
N GLY A 215 0.87 16.02 -1.87
CA GLY A 215 1.65 14.89 -2.34
C GLY A 215 0.81 13.62 -2.53
N ARG A 216 1.47 12.58 -2.99
CA ARG A 216 0.92 11.23 -3.14
C ARG A 216 1.82 10.22 -2.43
N VAL A 217 1.26 9.46 -1.51
CA VAL A 217 1.92 8.26 -1.00
C VAL A 217 2.01 7.25 -2.14
N VAL A 218 3.22 6.81 -2.46
CA VAL A 218 3.47 5.78 -3.47
C VAL A 218 3.35 4.41 -2.84
N LYS A 219 4.04 4.20 -1.71
CA LYS A 219 3.95 2.96 -0.92
C LYS A 219 4.51 3.17 0.49
N MET A 220 4.03 2.33 1.41
CA MET A 220 4.63 2.10 2.73
C MET A 220 5.52 0.86 2.66
N ILE A 221 6.66 0.85 3.34
CA ILE A 221 7.63 -0.24 3.37
C ILE A 221 8.08 -0.41 4.83
N GLY A 222 7.21 -0.99 5.65
CA GLY A 222 7.44 -1.07 7.10
C GLY A 222 7.56 0.32 7.74
N ASP A 223 8.74 0.66 8.20
CA ASP A 223 9.07 1.94 8.84
C ASP A 223 9.49 3.06 7.85
N GLU A 224 9.34 2.84 6.56
CA GLU A 224 9.67 3.80 5.51
C GLU A 224 8.46 4.13 4.64
N VAL A 225 8.23 5.40 4.33
CA VAL A 225 7.25 5.86 3.35
C VAL A 225 7.93 6.42 2.11
N MET A 226 7.49 5.97 0.94
CA MET A 226 7.84 6.56 -0.35
C MET A 226 6.69 7.45 -0.83
N PHE A 227 6.99 8.69 -1.19
CA PHE A 227 5.99 9.63 -1.68
C PHE A 227 6.51 10.50 -2.82
N SER A 228 5.60 11.14 -3.55
CA SER A 228 5.92 12.01 -4.67
C SER A 228 5.05 13.27 -4.66
N ALA A 229 5.59 14.37 -5.14
CA ALA A 229 4.88 15.64 -5.28
C ALA A 229 5.60 16.54 -6.32
N ALA A 230 5.06 17.73 -6.56
CA ALA A 230 5.81 18.81 -7.22
C ALA A 230 7.02 19.22 -6.33
N PRO A 231 8.11 19.75 -6.92
CA PRO A 231 9.35 20.03 -6.17
C PRO A 231 9.18 20.98 -4.98
N ASP A 232 8.37 22.01 -5.09
CA ASP A 232 8.05 22.95 -3.99
C ASP A 232 7.21 22.28 -2.90
N ARG A 233 6.27 21.43 -3.28
CA ARG A 233 5.42 20.70 -2.34
C ARG A 233 6.19 19.64 -1.58
N ILE A 234 7.08 18.91 -2.26
CA ILE A 234 7.87 17.85 -1.63
C ILE A 234 8.79 18.42 -0.55
N ALA A 235 9.30 19.64 -0.75
CA ALA A 235 10.12 20.34 0.24
C ALA A 235 9.33 20.63 1.52
N ASP A 236 8.12 21.18 1.39
CA ASP A 236 7.24 21.44 2.53
C ASP A 236 6.83 20.17 3.27
N ILE A 237 6.46 19.12 2.54
CA ILE A 237 6.09 17.82 3.12
C ILE A 237 7.26 17.18 3.85
N ALA A 238 8.45 17.16 3.24
CA ALA A 238 9.65 16.57 3.83
C ALA A 238 10.05 17.28 5.14
N LEU A 239 9.95 18.61 5.17
CA LEU A 239 10.22 19.40 6.38
C LEU A 239 9.14 19.17 7.43
N ALA A 240 7.87 19.15 7.06
CA ALA A 240 6.77 18.87 7.99
C ALA A 240 6.91 17.48 8.64
N LEU A 241 7.30 16.46 7.87
CA LEU A 241 7.61 15.14 8.41
C LEU A 241 8.75 15.21 9.44
N ALA A 242 9.88 15.81 9.08
CA ALA A 242 11.02 15.92 9.99
C ALA A 242 10.68 16.70 11.28
N GLU A 243 9.85 17.73 11.18
CA GLU A 243 9.38 18.56 12.30
C GLU A 243 8.39 17.82 13.20
N THR A 244 7.41 17.12 12.62
CA THR A 244 6.39 16.36 13.37
C THR A 244 7.03 15.22 14.16
N PHE A 245 7.97 14.52 13.55
CA PHE A 245 8.70 13.42 14.19
C PHE A 245 9.92 13.89 15.01
N ALA A 246 10.05 15.16 15.29
CA ALA A 246 10.99 15.69 16.28
C ALA A 246 10.40 15.71 17.71
N SER A 247 9.15 15.27 17.88
CA SER A 247 8.50 15.12 19.19
C SER A 247 9.20 14.05 20.03
N PRO A 248 9.33 14.24 21.36
CA PRO A 248 9.90 13.24 22.26
C PRO A 248 9.14 11.90 22.28
N ASP A 249 7.85 11.92 21.91
CA ASP A 249 6.96 10.76 21.93
C ASP A 249 7.03 9.90 20.66
N LEU A 250 7.84 10.31 19.69
CA LEU A 250 7.97 9.64 18.40
C LEU A 250 9.45 9.42 18.05
N PRO A 251 9.81 8.29 17.43
CA PRO A 251 11.13 8.16 16.84
C PRO A 251 11.34 9.22 15.76
N SER A 252 12.54 9.82 15.71
CA SER A 252 12.86 10.78 14.66
C SER A 252 12.81 10.10 13.28
N VAL A 253 12.46 10.88 12.25
CA VAL A 253 12.60 10.44 10.86
C VAL A 253 13.85 11.05 10.22
N ARG A 254 14.36 10.39 9.20
CA ARG A 254 15.31 10.94 8.23
C ARG A 254 14.65 10.97 6.86
N VAL A 255 14.87 12.05 6.13
CA VAL A 255 14.20 12.26 4.84
C VAL A 255 15.23 12.52 3.74
N GLY A 256 15.05 11.88 2.60
CA GLY A 256 15.81 12.13 1.40
C GLY A 256 14.88 12.40 0.20
N ALA A 257 15.14 13.47 -0.54
CA ALA A 257 14.32 13.82 -1.69
C ALA A 257 15.17 14.11 -2.93
N ALA A 258 14.66 13.74 -4.10
CA ALA A 258 15.30 14.00 -5.38
C ALA A 258 14.27 14.35 -6.45
N SER A 259 14.65 15.20 -7.43
CA SER A 259 13.81 15.59 -8.55
C SER A 259 14.42 15.13 -9.86
N GLY A 260 13.56 14.77 -10.82
CA GLY A 260 13.92 14.37 -12.20
C GLY A 260 12.90 13.43 -12.82
N SER A 261 13.30 12.78 -13.92
CA SER A 261 12.45 11.85 -14.65
C SER A 261 12.26 10.54 -13.89
N VAL A 262 11.03 10.06 -13.82
CA VAL A 262 10.64 8.79 -13.21
C VAL A 262 9.82 7.95 -14.20
N LEU A 263 9.98 6.64 -14.13
CA LEU A 263 9.10 5.68 -14.80
C LEU A 263 7.99 5.26 -13.82
N SER A 264 6.74 5.44 -14.21
CA SER A 264 5.60 4.91 -13.46
C SER A 264 5.16 3.57 -14.07
N LEU A 265 5.13 2.52 -13.26
CA LEU A 265 4.73 1.18 -13.69
C LEU A 265 4.01 0.47 -12.55
N GLY A 266 2.79 -0.02 -12.82
CA GLY A 266 2.00 -0.74 -11.82
C GLY A 266 1.67 0.06 -10.55
N GLY A 267 1.61 1.40 -10.64
CA GLY A 267 1.38 2.29 -9.50
C GLY A 267 2.63 2.68 -8.72
N ASP A 268 3.76 2.03 -8.97
CA ASP A 268 5.07 2.34 -8.37
C ASP A 268 5.89 3.28 -9.26
N LEU A 269 6.96 3.85 -8.70
CA LEU A 269 7.90 4.73 -9.41
C LEU A 269 9.29 4.09 -9.46
N PHE A 270 9.93 4.18 -10.61
CA PHE A 270 11.25 3.61 -10.87
C PHE A 270 12.17 4.65 -11.52
N GLY A 271 13.47 4.45 -11.35
CA GLY A 271 14.50 5.22 -12.03
C GLY A 271 15.62 5.72 -11.14
N PRO A 272 16.64 6.36 -11.74
CA PRO A 272 17.81 6.88 -11.00
C PRO A 272 17.43 7.89 -9.91
N VAL A 273 16.38 8.67 -10.11
CA VAL A 273 15.87 9.66 -9.15
C VAL A 273 15.33 8.99 -7.89
N VAL A 274 14.57 7.90 -8.05
CA VAL A 274 14.06 7.11 -6.93
C VAL A 274 15.20 6.53 -6.10
N ASN A 275 16.19 5.94 -6.78
CA ASN A 275 17.37 5.41 -6.11
C ASN A 275 18.15 6.51 -5.38
N LEU A 276 18.27 7.70 -5.98
CA LEU A 276 18.98 8.83 -5.38
C LEU A 276 18.26 9.33 -4.12
N ALA A 277 16.92 9.48 -4.17
CA ALA A 277 16.13 9.87 -3.02
C ALA A 277 16.30 8.88 -1.85
N GLN A 278 16.18 7.59 -2.12
CA GLN A 278 16.34 6.53 -1.11
C GLN A 278 17.78 6.51 -0.53
N ARG A 279 18.81 6.71 -1.34
CA ARG A 279 20.19 6.80 -0.84
C ARG A 279 20.45 8.09 -0.07
N ALA A 280 19.79 9.20 -0.41
CA ALA A 280 19.83 10.44 0.37
C ALA A 280 19.19 10.24 1.74
N THR A 281 18.06 9.49 1.83
CA THR A 281 17.43 9.13 3.12
C THR A 281 18.39 8.37 4.02
N VAL A 282 19.04 7.34 3.48
CA VAL A 282 20.04 6.56 4.25
C VAL A 282 21.22 7.41 4.72
N ALA A 283 21.63 8.44 3.95
CA ALA A 283 22.72 9.33 4.28
C ALA A 283 22.31 10.46 5.24
N ALA A 284 21.00 10.71 5.38
CA ALA A 284 20.47 11.76 6.24
C ALA A 284 20.65 11.41 7.73
N ARG A 285 20.91 12.43 8.55
CA ARG A 285 20.90 12.30 10.01
C ARG A 285 19.47 12.34 10.55
N PRO A 286 19.24 11.81 11.75
CA PRO A 286 17.94 11.95 12.42
C PRO A 286 17.44 13.40 12.39
N GLY A 287 16.15 13.60 12.09
CA GLY A 287 15.50 14.90 12.01
C GLY A 287 15.99 15.80 10.88
N THR A 288 16.69 15.27 9.86
CA THR A 288 17.19 16.09 8.75
C THR A 288 16.60 15.66 7.40
N VAL A 289 16.48 16.66 6.54
CA VAL A 289 16.05 16.49 5.13
C VAL A 289 17.27 16.71 4.24
N LEU A 290 17.65 15.69 3.44
CA LEU A 290 18.65 15.80 2.39
C LEU A 290 17.98 15.83 1.02
N VAL A 291 18.46 16.73 0.16
CA VAL A 291 17.95 16.89 -1.20
C VAL A 291 19.05 16.67 -2.25
N SER A 292 18.65 16.17 -3.41
CA SER A 292 19.52 16.01 -4.58
C SER A 292 19.99 17.36 -5.11
N PRO A 293 21.09 17.41 -5.87
CA PRO A 293 21.57 18.65 -6.49
C PRO A 293 20.49 19.35 -7.34
N ALA A 294 19.77 18.59 -8.18
CA ALA A 294 18.72 19.14 -9.01
C ALA A 294 17.56 19.75 -8.20
N LEU A 295 17.13 19.09 -7.14
CA LEU A 295 16.10 19.64 -6.25
C LEU A 295 16.63 20.85 -5.46
N ALA A 296 17.87 20.80 -5.02
CA ALA A 296 18.52 21.92 -4.33
C ALA A 296 18.57 23.17 -5.20
N GLU A 297 18.86 23.03 -6.48
CA GLU A 297 18.89 24.13 -7.46
C GLU A 297 17.50 24.73 -7.66
N MET A 298 16.45 23.89 -7.79
CA MET A 298 15.07 24.35 -7.92
C MET A 298 14.56 25.14 -6.72
N LEU A 299 15.10 24.85 -5.50
CA LEU A 299 14.68 25.47 -4.26
C LEU A 299 15.58 26.64 -3.81
N ALA A 300 16.70 26.89 -4.53
CA ALA A 300 17.73 27.82 -4.08
C ALA A 300 17.26 29.27 -3.94
N ASP A 301 16.35 29.70 -4.83
CA ASP A 301 15.83 31.07 -4.88
C ASP A 301 14.51 31.25 -4.14
N ASP A 302 13.95 30.16 -3.54
CA ASP A 302 12.71 30.23 -2.78
C ASP A 302 12.99 30.72 -1.35
N PRO A 303 12.46 31.90 -0.95
CA PRO A 303 12.75 32.49 0.37
C PRO A 303 12.21 31.66 1.54
N ARG A 304 11.36 30.67 1.31
CA ARG A 304 10.84 29.77 2.33
C ARG A 304 11.91 28.80 2.86
N TYR A 305 12.99 28.61 2.09
CA TYR A 305 13.96 27.56 2.37
C TYR A 305 15.39 28.05 2.49
N ARG A 306 16.15 27.35 3.29
CA ARG A 306 17.62 27.40 3.33
C ARG A 306 18.19 26.10 2.83
N VAL A 307 18.90 26.16 1.71
CA VAL A 307 19.55 25.02 1.09
C VAL A 307 21.06 25.14 1.29
N ALA A 308 21.65 24.21 2.04
CA ALA A 308 23.07 24.22 2.35
C ALA A 308 23.76 22.96 1.83
N ALA A 309 24.62 23.11 0.84
CA ALA A 309 25.41 22.00 0.31
C ALA A 309 26.29 21.37 1.40
N ILE A 310 26.34 20.04 1.43
CA ILE A 310 27.22 19.29 2.34
C ILE A 310 28.42 18.70 1.58
N ARG A 311 29.37 18.14 2.35
CA ARG A 311 30.51 17.46 1.73
C ARG A 311 30.03 16.34 0.82
N PRO A 312 30.69 16.08 -0.32
CA PRO A 312 30.33 14.99 -1.22
C PRO A 312 30.25 13.66 -0.46
N HIS A 313 29.17 12.91 -0.70
CA HIS A 313 28.93 11.59 -0.13
C HIS A 313 29.03 10.52 -1.20
N ARG A 314 29.70 9.40 -0.88
CA ARG A 314 29.71 8.23 -1.73
C ARG A 314 28.44 7.42 -1.48
N LEU A 315 27.49 7.48 -2.41
CA LEU A 315 26.24 6.74 -2.34
C LEU A 315 26.41 5.38 -3.05
N LYS A 316 25.97 4.30 -2.39
CA LYS A 316 26.10 2.92 -2.92
C LYS A 316 25.33 2.78 -4.24
N GLY A 317 26.02 2.37 -5.29
CA GLY A 317 25.44 2.15 -6.63
C GLY A 317 25.22 3.42 -7.47
N ILE A 318 25.54 4.61 -6.92
CA ILE A 318 25.36 5.90 -7.64
C ILE A 318 26.70 6.61 -7.86
N GLY A 319 27.62 6.52 -6.88
CA GLY A 319 28.88 7.23 -6.93
C GLY A 319 28.95 8.39 -5.94
N VAL A 320 29.77 9.40 -6.24
CA VAL A 320 29.97 10.59 -5.39
C VAL A 320 28.96 11.67 -5.78
N VAL A 321 28.11 12.06 -4.83
CA VAL A 321 27.06 13.06 -5.04
C VAL A 321 27.21 14.18 -3.98
N ARG A 322 27.01 15.42 -4.37
CA ARG A 322 26.94 16.57 -3.46
C ARG A 322 25.49 16.85 -3.09
N LEU A 323 25.01 16.25 -2.02
CA LEU A 323 23.69 16.52 -1.48
C LEU A 323 23.65 17.87 -0.77
N ALA A 324 22.45 18.36 -0.44
CA ALA A 324 22.24 19.54 0.37
C ALA A 324 21.26 19.26 1.51
N VAL A 325 21.48 19.90 2.65
CA VAL A 325 20.50 19.95 3.76
C VAL A 325 19.47 21.02 3.42
N LEU A 326 18.21 20.64 3.50
CA LEU A 326 17.07 21.53 3.39
C LEU A 326 16.56 21.91 4.79
N ARG A 327 16.23 23.19 4.99
CA ARG A 327 15.64 23.72 6.23
C ARG A 327 14.64 24.82 5.89
N ARG A 328 13.73 25.13 6.79
CA ARG A 328 12.96 26.38 6.70
C ARG A 328 13.88 27.59 6.91
N ALA A 329 13.52 28.71 6.27
CA ALA A 329 14.29 29.97 6.34
C ALA A 329 14.18 30.65 7.71
#